data_9a9e7e8f1246faad8b524c817c3f4ba8
#
_entry.id   9a9e7e8f1246faad8b524c817c3f4ba8
#
_cell.length_a   1.000
_cell.length_b   1.000
_cell.length_c   1.000
_cell.angle_alpha   90.00
_cell.angle_beta   90.00
_cell.angle_gamma   90.00
#
_symmetry.space_group_name_H-M   'P 1'
#
loop_
_entity.id
_entity.type
_entity.pdbx_description
1 polymer ?
#
loop_
_entity_poly.entity_id
_entity_poly.type
_entity_poly.pdbx_seq_one_letter_code
_entity_poly.pdbx_strand_id
1 'polypeptide(L)'
;MATTQQQKYQSFKALHENENAFVMPNPWDAGSAIILEQTGFNALATTSAGYAFGAGQRDSSGVVTRADILANAGAVVQATSLPVSADLEDGFGLAPDICHETISLAIQVGLVGGSIEDASSDADTPILPLDIAVERIKAAASAAHGQPFMLTARAENYLWDKPDLADTIRRLQAFDQAGADVLYAPGLDNLDDIRTLCAAVDKPVNVVMGLQNALFSVAQLAEVGVKRISVGGSFARAAYGALIRAATEVIEHGTFTYARDAIPDHDINQMMSAEKRASRT
;
A
#
# COMPACT_ATOMS: atom_id res chain seq x y z
N MET A 1 17.93 20.59 2.86
CA MET A 1 16.71 21.05 2.15
C MET A 1 15.71 19.91 2.14
N ALA A 2 14.42 20.15 2.27
CA ALA A 2 13.42 19.08 2.19
C ALA A 2 13.42 18.44 0.79
N THR A 3 13.25 17.11 0.72
CA THR A 3 13.17 16.36 -0.54
C THR A 3 11.89 16.76 -1.27
N THR A 4 11.99 17.20 -2.51
CA THR A 4 10.82 17.59 -3.32
C THR A 4 10.01 16.39 -3.78
N GLN A 5 8.72 16.57 -4.10
CA GLN A 5 7.88 15.51 -4.68
C GLN A 5 8.52 14.91 -5.94
N GLN A 6 9.09 15.74 -6.81
CA GLN A 6 9.79 15.29 -8.02
C GLN A 6 11.00 14.38 -7.69
N GLN A 7 11.78 14.72 -6.66
CA GLN A 7 12.91 13.89 -6.23
C GLN A 7 12.43 12.57 -5.63
N LYS A 8 11.38 12.60 -4.79
CA LYS A 8 10.74 11.38 -4.27
C LYS A 8 10.22 10.49 -5.40
N TYR A 9 9.58 11.07 -6.41
CA TYR A 9 9.11 10.34 -7.58
C TYR A 9 10.26 9.66 -8.35
N GLN A 10 11.37 10.37 -8.61
CA GLN A 10 12.53 9.78 -9.30
C GLN A 10 13.11 8.60 -8.50
N SER A 11 13.24 8.75 -7.18
CA SER A 11 13.68 7.67 -6.30
C SER A 11 12.71 6.48 -6.35
N PHE A 12 11.41 6.75 -6.34
CA PHE A 12 10.38 5.71 -6.40
C PHE A 12 10.40 4.95 -7.73
N LYS A 13 10.52 5.67 -8.83
CA LYS A 13 10.65 5.09 -10.16
C LYS A 13 11.90 4.21 -10.27
N ALA A 14 13.04 4.71 -9.79
CA ALA A 14 14.30 3.95 -9.78
C ALA A 14 14.20 2.62 -9.01
N LEU A 15 13.43 2.56 -7.90
CA LEU A 15 13.19 1.30 -7.19
C LEU A 15 12.45 0.27 -8.04
N HIS A 16 11.54 0.70 -8.92
CA HIS A 16 10.83 -0.21 -9.83
C HIS A 16 11.67 -0.62 -11.05
N GLU A 17 12.65 0.18 -11.44
CA GLU A 17 13.54 -0.07 -12.57
C GLU A 17 14.78 -0.91 -12.19
N ASN A 18 15.14 -0.95 -10.90
CA ASN A 18 16.26 -1.77 -10.40
C ASN A 18 16.00 -3.28 -10.61
N GLU A 19 17.07 -4.07 -10.71
CA GLU A 19 16.96 -5.53 -10.85
C GLU A 19 16.34 -6.21 -9.62
N ASN A 20 16.64 -5.72 -8.40
CA ASN A 20 16.20 -6.32 -7.15
C ASN A 20 14.74 -5.96 -6.81
N ALA A 21 14.03 -6.90 -6.19
CA ALA A 21 12.77 -6.61 -5.54
C ALA A 21 12.97 -5.72 -4.30
N PHE A 22 11.98 -4.91 -3.98
CA PHE A 22 12.01 -4.08 -2.78
C PHE A 22 10.73 -4.23 -1.94
N VAL A 23 10.87 -4.03 -0.62
CA VAL A 23 9.74 -4.01 0.30
C VAL A 23 9.27 -2.57 0.50
N MET A 24 7.97 -2.36 0.36
CA MET A 24 7.29 -1.09 0.59
C MET A 24 6.27 -1.29 1.72
N PRO A 25 6.69 -1.09 2.99
CA PRO A 25 5.80 -1.29 4.13
C PRO A 25 4.73 -0.22 4.20
N ASN A 26 3.66 -0.53 4.96
CA ASN A 26 2.46 0.27 4.99
C ASN A 26 2.28 0.93 6.37
N PRO A 27 2.71 2.19 6.56
CA PRO A 27 2.35 2.99 7.72
C PRO A 27 0.86 3.33 7.71
N TRP A 28 0.28 3.44 8.90
CA TRP A 28 -1.12 3.84 9.09
C TRP A 28 -1.28 5.24 9.69
N ASP A 29 -0.15 5.85 10.10
CA ASP A 29 -0.07 7.20 10.64
C ASP A 29 1.35 7.79 10.48
N ALA A 30 1.51 9.05 10.90
CA ALA A 30 2.79 9.74 10.84
C ALA A 30 3.87 9.09 11.73
N GLY A 31 3.49 8.54 12.89
CA GLY A 31 4.43 7.89 13.82
C GLY A 31 5.00 6.61 13.23
N SER A 32 4.15 5.75 12.70
CA SER A 32 4.60 4.52 12.02
C SER A 32 5.45 4.82 10.79
N ALA A 33 5.14 5.90 10.03
CA ALA A 33 5.96 6.31 8.89
C ALA A 33 7.39 6.68 9.29
N ILE A 34 7.55 7.45 10.38
CA ILE A 34 8.86 7.82 10.92
C ILE A 34 9.65 6.58 11.34
N ILE A 35 9.01 5.66 12.06
CA ILE A 35 9.65 4.41 12.51
C ILE A 35 10.13 3.59 11.30
N LEU A 36 9.28 3.41 10.28
CA LEU A 36 9.61 2.64 9.10
C LEU A 36 10.75 3.27 8.29
N GLU A 37 10.78 4.60 8.14
CA GLU A 37 11.91 5.30 7.52
C GLU A 37 13.20 5.05 8.29
N GLN A 38 13.17 5.14 9.61
CA GLN A 38 14.37 4.93 10.44
C GLN A 38 14.82 3.46 10.51
N THR A 39 13.91 2.53 10.29
CA THR A 39 14.23 1.10 10.17
C THR A 39 15.01 0.79 8.88
N GLY A 40 15.01 1.70 7.89
CA GLY A 40 15.84 1.61 6.68
C GLY A 40 15.10 1.24 5.41
N PHE A 41 13.78 1.33 5.38
CA PHE A 41 13.01 1.18 4.14
C PHE A 41 13.22 2.37 3.21
N ASN A 42 13.05 2.15 1.89
CA ASN A 42 13.33 3.16 0.86
C ASN A 42 12.06 3.76 0.23
N ALA A 43 10.89 3.21 0.51
CA ALA A 43 9.59 3.69 0.07
C ALA A 43 8.50 3.21 1.03
N LEU A 44 7.40 3.93 1.09
CA LEU A 44 6.24 3.61 1.92
C LEU A 44 4.96 3.59 1.09
N ALA A 45 3.96 2.83 1.54
CA ALA A 45 2.59 2.95 1.04
C ALA A 45 1.63 3.06 2.22
N THR A 46 0.59 3.89 2.13
CA THR A 46 -0.45 3.89 3.16
C THR A 46 -1.25 2.59 3.14
N THR A 47 -2.10 2.39 4.13
CA THR A 47 -3.04 1.28 4.23
C THR A 47 -4.37 1.79 4.74
N SER A 48 -5.44 1.61 3.96
CA SER A 48 -6.81 1.95 4.35
C SER A 48 -7.24 1.17 5.60
N ALA A 49 -6.98 -0.14 5.62
CA ALA A 49 -7.26 -1.03 6.75
C ALA A 49 -6.56 -0.57 8.05
N GLY A 50 -5.26 -0.31 7.98
CA GLY A 50 -4.49 0.15 9.14
C GLY A 50 -5.01 1.49 9.67
N TYR A 51 -5.33 2.42 8.77
CA TYR A 51 -5.92 3.70 9.14
C TYR A 51 -7.30 3.52 9.79
N ALA A 52 -8.20 2.73 9.18
CA ALA A 52 -9.53 2.46 9.72
C ALA A 52 -9.45 1.92 11.15
N PHE A 53 -8.57 0.94 11.41
CA PHE A 53 -8.37 0.39 12.76
C PHE A 53 -7.84 1.45 13.73
N GLY A 54 -6.89 2.31 13.31
CA GLY A 54 -6.38 3.42 14.10
C GLY A 54 -7.45 4.46 14.44
N ALA A 55 -8.41 4.67 13.54
CA ALA A 55 -9.57 5.53 13.73
C ALA A 55 -10.74 4.85 14.50
N GLY A 56 -10.57 3.60 14.96
CA GLY A 56 -11.60 2.84 15.65
C GLY A 56 -12.75 2.38 14.74
N GLN A 57 -12.46 2.22 13.45
CA GLN A 57 -13.43 1.85 12.42
C GLN A 57 -13.12 0.49 11.81
N ARG A 58 -14.13 -0.12 11.18
CA ARG A 58 -13.93 -1.35 10.40
C ARG A 58 -13.32 -1.02 9.04
N ASP A 59 -12.46 -1.89 8.56
CA ASP A 59 -12.02 -1.91 7.18
C ASP A 59 -13.16 -2.44 6.31
N SER A 60 -13.92 -1.52 5.74
CA SER A 60 -15.03 -1.84 4.84
C SER A 60 -15.42 -0.64 3.99
N SER A 61 -15.88 -0.93 2.79
CA SER A 61 -16.33 0.04 1.80
C SER A 61 -17.26 1.10 2.40
N GLY A 62 -16.98 2.38 2.13
CA GLY A 62 -17.80 3.52 2.52
C GLY A 62 -17.73 3.93 4.00
N VAL A 63 -16.91 3.29 4.83
CA VAL A 63 -16.73 3.68 6.23
C VAL A 63 -15.71 4.80 6.37
N VAL A 64 -14.63 4.73 5.60
CA VAL A 64 -13.60 5.77 5.53
C VAL A 64 -13.80 6.55 4.24
N THR A 65 -13.77 7.88 4.33
CA THR A 65 -13.99 8.74 3.15
C THR A 65 -12.69 9.01 2.39
N ARG A 66 -12.80 9.41 1.12
CA ARG A 66 -11.67 9.91 0.34
C ARG A 66 -10.91 11.03 1.06
N ALA A 67 -11.63 11.94 1.71
CA ALA A 67 -11.02 13.04 2.46
C ALA A 67 -10.18 12.53 3.64
N ASP A 68 -10.65 11.53 4.36
CA ASP A 68 -9.93 10.92 5.49
C ASP A 68 -8.65 10.24 5.01
N ILE A 69 -8.74 9.44 3.95
CA ILE A 69 -7.58 8.74 3.36
C ILE A 69 -6.53 9.74 2.85
N LEU A 70 -6.94 10.79 2.15
CA LEU A 70 -6.02 11.80 1.64
C LEU A 70 -5.41 12.65 2.76
N ALA A 71 -6.17 12.96 3.82
CA ALA A 71 -5.64 13.64 4.99
C ALA A 71 -4.57 12.79 5.72
N ASN A 72 -4.85 11.49 5.92
CA ASN A 72 -3.88 10.56 6.48
C ASN A 72 -2.64 10.42 5.59
N ALA A 73 -2.82 10.24 4.29
CA ALA A 73 -1.71 10.16 3.34
C ALA A 73 -0.85 11.43 3.34
N GLY A 74 -1.46 12.61 3.40
CA GLY A 74 -0.77 13.88 3.55
C GLY A 74 0.05 13.98 4.84
N ALA A 75 -0.48 13.50 5.96
CA ALA A 75 0.25 13.42 7.23
C ALA A 75 1.46 12.47 7.14
N VAL A 76 1.31 11.32 6.50
CA VAL A 76 2.42 10.38 6.22
C VAL A 76 3.46 11.01 5.30
N VAL A 77 3.06 11.67 4.21
CA VAL A 77 3.98 12.36 3.28
C VAL A 77 4.82 13.42 3.99
N GLN A 78 4.21 14.18 4.92
CA GLN A 78 4.91 15.21 5.69
C GLN A 78 5.84 14.65 6.76
N ALA A 79 5.57 13.45 7.25
CA ALA A 79 6.33 12.80 8.31
C ALA A 79 7.65 12.17 7.82
N THR A 80 7.84 11.97 6.51
CA THR A 80 8.99 11.22 5.95
C THR A 80 9.62 11.94 4.75
N SER A 81 10.92 11.71 4.56
CA SER A 81 11.64 12.11 3.35
C SER A 81 11.46 11.10 2.19
N LEU A 82 10.95 9.91 2.48
CA LEU A 82 10.77 8.83 1.51
C LEU A 82 9.64 9.11 0.52
N PRO A 83 9.66 8.47 -0.66
CA PRO A 83 8.51 8.41 -1.55
C PRO A 83 7.36 7.65 -0.88
N VAL A 84 6.15 8.19 -1.00
CA VAL A 84 4.93 7.60 -0.46
C VAL A 84 3.94 7.34 -1.58
N SER A 85 3.46 6.11 -1.68
CA SER A 85 2.28 5.70 -2.45
C SER A 85 1.06 5.63 -1.52
N ALA A 86 -0.15 5.60 -2.07
CA ALA A 86 -1.35 5.43 -1.26
C ALA A 86 -2.21 4.26 -1.73
N ASP A 87 -2.84 3.61 -0.78
CA ASP A 87 -4.00 2.76 -1.00
C ASP A 87 -5.22 3.68 -1.14
N LEU A 88 -5.75 3.80 -2.37
CA LEU A 88 -6.87 4.66 -2.71
C LEU A 88 -8.14 3.85 -2.97
N GLU A 89 -8.18 2.62 -2.47
CA GLU A 89 -9.33 1.72 -2.57
C GLU A 89 -9.86 1.63 -4.02
N ASP A 90 -11.19 1.63 -4.16
CA ASP A 90 -11.86 1.66 -5.46
C ASP A 90 -11.85 3.06 -6.13
N GLY A 91 -11.08 4.02 -5.64
CA GLY A 91 -11.08 5.41 -6.10
C GLY A 91 -12.25 6.24 -5.56
N PHE A 92 -13.01 5.71 -4.61
CA PHE A 92 -14.13 6.33 -3.89
C PHE A 92 -15.34 6.64 -4.76
N GLY A 93 -15.62 5.83 -5.77
CA GLY A 93 -16.82 5.91 -6.57
C GLY A 93 -16.73 5.21 -7.93
N LEU A 94 -17.86 4.87 -8.51
CA LEU A 94 -17.94 4.02 -9.72
C LEU A 94 -17.57 4.77 -11.02
N ALA A 95 -17.88 6.07 -11.12
CA ALA A 95 -17.64 6.80 -12.35
C ALA A 95 -16.14 7.02 -12.62
N PRO A 96 -15.65 6.87 -13.86
CA PRO A 96 -14.25 7.08 -14.22
C PRO A 96 -13.71 8.46 -13.80
N ASP A 97 -14.52 9.52 -13.93
CA ASP A 97 -14.14 10.89 -13.53
C ASP A 97 -13.79 11.00 -12.04
N ILE A 98 -14.39 10.17 -11.19
CA ILE A 98 -14.07 10.13 -9.75
C ILE A 98 -12.65 9.57 -9.54
N CYS A 99 -12.26 8.55 -10.28
CA CYS A 99 -10.87 8.04 -10.24
C CYS A 99 -9.87 9.10 -10.71
N HIS A 100 -10.20 9.84 -11.78
CA HIS A 100 -9.38 10.97 -12.25
C HIS A 100 -9.22 12.04 -11.15
N GLU A 101 -10.33 12.43 -10.52
CA GLU A 101 -10.31 13.43 -9.44
C GLU A 101 -9.49 12.92 -8.24
N THR A 102 -9.67 11.65 -7.84
CA THR A 102 -8.95 11.04 -6.72
C THR A 102 -7.44 11.04 -6.94
N ILE A 103 -6.97 10.68 -8.13
CA ILE A 103 -5.55 10.74 -8.47
C ILE A 103 -5.04 12.18 -8.47
N SER A 104 -5.82 13.12 -9.03
CA SER A 104 -5.46 14.54 -9.02
C SER A 104 -5.28 15.09 -7.61
N LEU A 105 -6.18 14.75 -6.68
CA LEU A 105 -6.08 15.13 -5.27
C LEU A 105 -4.92 14.42 -4.57
N ALA A 106 -4.65 13.15 -4.89
CA ALA A 106 -3.52 12.39 -4.36
C ALA A 106 -2.17 13.04 -4.72
N ILE A 107 -2.02 13.51 -5.95
CA ILE A 107 -0.84 14.28 -6.39
C ILE A 107 -0.71 15.59 -5.59
N GLN A 108 -1.79 16.30 -5.37
CA GLN A 108 -1.79 17.57 -4.64
C GLN A 108 -1.34 17.43 -3.17
N VAL A 109 -1.64 16.32 -2.51
CA VAL A 109 -1.18 16.07 -1.12
C VAL A 109 0.27 15.59 -1.05
N GLY A 110 0.96 15.47 -2.21
CA GLY A 110 2.39 15.16 -2.28
C GLY A 110 2.73 13.68 -2.46
N LEU A 111 1.76 12.83 -2.74
CA LEU A 111 1.97 11.42 -3.08
C LEU A 111 2.70 11.29 -4.42
N VAL A 112 3.51 10.25 -4.56
CA VAL A 112 4.22 9.90 -5.79
C VAL A 112 3.74 8.58 -6.39
N GLY A 113 2.67 8.02 -5.85
CA GLY A 113 1.98 6.85 -6.37
C GLY A 113 0.66 6.61 -5.64
N GLY A 114 -0.17 5.77 -6.23
CA GLY A 114 -1.42 5.34 -5.63
C GLY A 114 -1.99 4.13 -6.36
N SER A 115 -2.84 3.35 -5.68
CA SER A 115 -3.51 2.20 -6.27
C SER A 115 -5.00 2.44 -6.41
N ILE A 116 -5.55 1.98 -7.53
CA ILE A 116 -6.98 1.88 -7.80
C ILE A 116 -7.32 0.42 -8.06
N GLU A 117 -8.36 -0.09 -7.41
CA GLU A 117 -8.80 -1.47 -7.53
C GLU A 117 -10.10 -1.60 -8.33
N ASP A 118 -10.32 -2.80 -8.86
CA ASP A 118 -11.53 -3.18 -9.59
C ASP A 118 -12.62 -3.80 -8.69
N ALA A 119 -12.46 -3.71 -7.37
CA ALA A 119 -13.51 -4.06 -6.43
C ALA A 119 -14.70 -3.10 -6.54
N SER A 120 -15.88 -3.60 -6.24
CA SER A 120 -17.11 -2.82 -6.12
C SER A 120 -17.60 -2.85 -4.66
N SER A 121 -18.46 -1.89 -4.31
CA SER A 121 -19.15 -1.91 -3.01
C SER A 121 -20.35 -2.86 -2.98
N ASP A 122 -20.67 -3.52 -4.09
CA ASP A 122 -21.79 -4.48 -4.23
C ASP A 122 -21.31 -5.89 -3.88
N ALA A 123 -21.83 -6.45 -2.79
CA ALA A 123 -21.46 -7.78 -2.32
C ALA A 123 -21.89 -8.91 -3.29
N ASP A 124 -22.92 -8.70 -4.12
CA ASP A 124 -23.39 -9.68 -5.10
C ASP A 124 -22.50 -9.69 -6.35
N THR A 125 -21.92 -8.52 -6.68
CA THR A 125 -20.99 -8.33 -7.80
C THR A 125 -19.73 -7.63 -7.35
N PRO A 126 -18.89 -8.28 -6.50
CA PRO A 126 -17.79 -7.61 -5.81
C PRO A 126 -16.64 -7.18 -6.74
N ILE A 127 -16.57 -7.73 -7.95
CA ILE A 127 -15.58 -7.38 -8.97
C ILE A 127 -16.28 -6.71 -10.15
N LEU A 128 -15.82 -5.53 -10.52
CA LEU A 128 -16.38 -4.78 -11.66
C LEU A 128 -16.20 -5.53 -12.99
N PRO A 129 -17.15 -5.40 -13.93
CA PRO A 129 -16.92 -5.78 -15.31
C PRO A 129 -15.62 -5.20 -15.86
N LEU A 130 -14.90 -5.98 -16.66
CA LEU A 130 -13.55 -5.61 -17.12
C LEU A 130 -13.54 -4.28 -17.89
N ASP A 131 -14.50 -4.04 -18.73
CA ASP A 131 -14.63 -2.80 -19.51
C ASP A 131 -14.80 -1.57 -18.62
N ILE A 132 -15.61 -1.67 -17.56
CA ILE A 132 -15.80 -0.60 -16.58
C ILE A 132 -14.50 -0.38 -15.80
N ALA A 133 -13.85 -1.44 -15.33
CA ALA A 133 -12.58 -1.36 -14.62
C ALA A 133 -11.49 -0.68 -15.49
N VAL A 134 -11.39 -1.05 -16.76
CA VAL A 134 -10.45 -0.46 -17.72
C VAL A 134 -10.68 1.04 -17.92
N GLU A 135 -11.93 1.48 -18.10
CA GLU A 135 -12.23 2.91 -18.25
C GLU A 135 -11.85 3.72 -16.99
N ARG A 136 -12.00 3.14 -15.80
CA ARG A 136 -11.59 3.75 -14.54
C ARG A 136 -10.06 3.89 -14.45
N ILE A 137 -9.31 2.85 -14.84
CA ILE A 137 -7.85 2.91 -14.89
C ILE A 137 -7.37 3.92 -15.95
N LYS A 138 -8.01 4.00 -17.12
CA LYS A 138 -7.69 5.03 -18.13
C LYS A 138 -7.88 6.44 -17.60
N ALA A 139 -8.96 6.70 -16.88
CA ALA A 139 -9.22 8.00 -16.27
C ALA A 139 -8.18 8.34 -15.19
N ALA A 140 -7.83 7.38 -14.35
CA ALA A 140 -6.76 7.52 -13.35
C ALA A 140 -5.39 7.78 -14.00
N ALA A 141 -5.04 7.04 -15.05
CA ALA A 141 -3.80 7.21 -15.82
C ALA A 141 -3.74 8.57 -16.52
N SER A 142 -4.89 9.06 -17.03
CA SER A 142 -4.97 10.41 -17.62
C SER A 142 -4.63 11.50 -16.60
N ALA A 143 -5.07 11.38 -15.34
CA ALA A 143 -4.73 12.32 -14.27
C ALA A 143 -3.24 12.26 -13.89
N ALA A 144 -2.63 11.06 -13.92
CA ALA A 144 -1.22 10.86 -13.62
C ALA A 144 -0.28 11.27 -14.77
N HIS A 145 -0.80 11.41 -15.99
CA HIS A 145 0.03 11.66 -17.18
C HIS A 145 0.83 12.97 -17.05
N GLY A 146 2.16 12.84 -17.19
CA GLY A 146 3.09 13.98 -17.08
C GLY A 146 3.29 14.50 -15.63
N GLN A 147 2.70 13.87 -14.64
CA GLN A 147 2.85 14.19 -13.23
C GLN A 147 3.90 13.28 -12.55
N PRO A 148 4.49 13.70 -11.42
CA PRO A 148 5.40 12.87 -10.64
C PRO A 148 4.62 11.80 -9.85
N PHE A 149 3.95 10.87 -10.53
CA PHE A 149 3.07 9.88 -9.94
C PHE A 149 3.08 8.57 -10.71
N MET A 150 3.11 7.43 -10.01
CA MET A 150 3.01 6.08 -10.56
C MET A 150 1.66 5.47 -10.18
N LEU A 151 0.88 5.12 -11.18
CA LEU A 151 -0.43 4.47 -10.98
C LEU A 151 -0.24 2.95 -10.83
N THR A 152 -0.77 2.40 -9.75
CA THR A 152 -0.90 0.95 -9.55
C THR A 152 -2.35 0.54 -9.81
N ALA A 153 -2.56 -0.43 -10.69
CA ALA A 153 -3.89 -1.03 -10.91
C ALA A 153 -3.98 -2.39 -10.22
N ARG A 154 -5.10 -2.62 -9.49
CA ARG A 154 -5.33 -3.84 -8.71
C ARG A 154 -6.46 -4.66 -9.31
N ALA A 155 -6.22 -5.98 -9.41
CA ALA A 155 -7.24 -6.99 -9.74
C ALA A 155 -7.55 -7.81 -8.47
N GLU A 156 -8.74 -7.63 -7.94
CA GLU A 156 -9.13 -8.05 -6.59
C GLU A 156 -9.74 -9.46 -6.51
N ASN A 157 -9.81 -10.19 -7.60
CA ASN A 157 -10.48 -11.51 -7.69
C ASN A 157 -10.19 -12.42 -6.47
N TYR A 158 -8.94 -12.57 -6.10
CA TYR A 158 -8.52 -13.49 -5.04
C TYR A 158 -8.93 -13.03 -3.64
N LEU A 159 -9.00 -11.74 -3.38
CA LEU A 159 -9.46 -11.21 -2.07
C LEU A 159 -10.98 -11.34 -1.89
N TRP A 160 -11.73 -11.48 -2.97
CA TRP A 160 -13.19 -11.61 -2.95
C TRP A 160 -13.66 -13.04 -3.20
N ASP A 161 -12.83 -14.03 -2.87
CA ASP A 161 -13.15 -15.46 -3.04
C ASP A 161 -13.59 -15.83 -4.49
N LYS A 162 -13.00 -15.16 -5.48
CA LYS A 162 -13.18 -15.41 -6.91
C LYS A 162 -11.85 -15.79 -7.58
N PRO A 163 -11.13 -16.83 -7.08
CA PRO A 163 -9.82 -17.20 -7.59
C PRO A 163 -9.91 -17.67 -9.03
N ASP A 164 -9.41 -16.86 -9.95
CA ASP A 164 -9.28 -17.15 -11.38
C ASP A 164 -8.01 -16.48 -11.92
N LEU A 165 -6.94 -17.24 -12.02
CA LEU A 165 -5.64 -16.71 -12.46
C LEU A 165 -5.70 -16.20 -13.91
N ALA A 166 -6.45 -16.87 -14.78
CA ALA A 166 -6.57 -16.46 -16.18
C ALA A 166 -7.32 -15.14 -16.31
N ASP A 167 -8.40 -14.94 -15.56
CA ASP A 167 -9.13 -13.67 -15.51
C ASP A 167 -8.26 -12.57 -14.87
N THR A 168 -7.55 -12.87 -13.78
CA THR A 168 -6.63 -11.93 -13.13
C THR A 168 -5.55 -11.43 -14.08
N ILE A 169 -4.89 -12.34 -14.81
CA ILE A 169 -3.88 -11.98 -15.82
C ILE A 169 -4.49 -11.12 -16.93
N ARG A 170 -5.65 -11.50 -17.45
CA ARG A 170 -6.35 -10.74 -18.48
C ARG A 170 -6.69 -9.32 -18.02
N ARG A 171 -7.12 -9.13 -16.77
CA ARG A 171 -7.38 -7.83 -16.17
C ARG A 171 -6.11 -7.00 -16.08
N LEU A 172 -5.04 -7.55 -15.51
CA LEU A 172 -3.77 -6.84 -15.38
C LEU A 172 -3.18 -6.44 -16.73
N GLN A 173 -3.27 -7.29 -17.76
CA GLN A 173 -2.86 -6.93 -19.12
C GLN A 173 -3.71 -5.79 -19.71
N ALA A 174 -5.00 -5.77 -19.44
CA ALA A 174 -5.88 -4.68 -19.85
C ALA A 174 -5.60 -3.39 -19.09
N PHE A 175 -5.23 -3.47 -17.80
CA PHE A 175 -4.83 -2.32 -17.00
C PHE A 175 -3.47 -1.74 -17.41
N ASP A 176 -2.52 -2.57 -17.82
CA ASP A 176 -1.27 -2.13 -18.44
C ASP A 176 -1.57 -1.30 -19.71
N GLN A 177 -2.39 -1.84 -20.61
CA GLN A 177 -2.81 -1.13 -21.82
C GLN A 177 -3.61 0.15 -21.54
N ALA A 178 -4.28 0.22 -20.39
CA ALA A 178 -4.99 1.41 -19.90
C ALA A 178 -4.07 2.48 -19.31
N GLY A 179 -2.78 2.17 -19.11
CA GLY A 179 -1.77 3.13 -18.66
C GLY A 179 -1.33 2.98 -17.21
N ALA A 180 -1.57 1.82 -16.57
CA ALA A 180 -1.00 1.53 -15.26
C ALA A 180 0.53 1.37 -15.34
N ASP A 181 1.25 1.88 -14.33
CA ASP A 181 2.71 1.76 -14.21
C ASP A 181 3.12 0.50 -13.44
N VAL A 182 2.28 0.03 -12.53
CA VAL A 182 2.50 -1.14 -11.67
C VAL A 182 1.21 -1.96 -11.61
N LEU A 183 1.35 -3.28 -11.61
CA LEU A 183 0.23 -4.21 -11.56
C LEU A 183 0.21 -4.92 -10.21
N TYR A 184 -0.99 -5.20 -9.69
CA TYR A 184 -1.14 -5.78 -8.39
C TYR A 184 -2.33 -6.73 -8.32
N ALA A 185 -2.08 -7.97 -7.91
CA ALA A 185 -3.11 -8.97 -7.63
C ALA A 185 -2.93 -9.46 -6.18
N PRO A 186 -3.60 -8.84 -5.21
CA PRO A 186 -3.55 -9.30 -3.82
C PRO A 186 -4.27 -10.64 -3.66
N GLY A 187 -3.85 -11.41 -2.64
CA GLY A 187 -4.48 -12.69 -2.31
C GLY A 187 -3.85 -13.92 -2.96
N LEU A 188 -2.93 -13.75 -3.91
CA LEU A 188 -2.16 -14.89 -4.43
C LEU A 188 -1.26 -15.48 -3.32
N ASP A 189 -1.41 -16.77 -3.07
CA ASP A 189 -0.74 -17.53 -2.00
C ASP A 189 0.12 -18.71 -2.50
N ASN A 190 0.35 -18.77 -3.81
CA ASN A 190 1.11 -19.82 -4.49
C ASN A 190 2.21 -19.20 -5.36
N LEU A 191 3.46 -19.65 -5.19
CA LEU A 191 4.61 -19.12 -5.95
C LEU A 191 4.54 -19.43 -7.45
N ASP A 192 3.93 -20.54 -7.85
CA ASP A 192 3.82 -20.90 -9.26
C ASP A 192 2.78 -20.02 -9.98
N ASP A 193 1.70 -19.66 -9.30
CA ASP A 193 0.71 -18.71 -9.81
C ASP A 193 1.31 -17.31 -9.91
N ILE A 194 2.07 -16.87 -8.88
CA ILE A 194 2.78 -15.59 -8.91
C ILE A 194 3.80 -15.56 -10.06
N ARG A 195 4.58 -16.62 -10.25
CA ARG A 195 5.53 -16.75 -11.38
C ARG A 195 4.81 -16.66 -12.72
N THR A 196 3.69 -17.38 -12.86
CA THR A 196 2.88 -17.38 -14.08
C THR A 196 2.35 -15.97 -14.39
N LEU A 197 1.86 -15.27 -13.37
CA LEU A 197 1.39 -13.90 -13.51
C LEU A 197 2.54 -12.96 -13.90
N CYS A 198 3.68 -13.00 -13.18
CA CYS A 198 4.83 -12.16 -13.49
C CYS A 198 5.37 -12.40 -14.91
N ALA A 199 5.35 -13.63 -15.40
CA ALA A 199 5.78 -13.97 -16.76
C ALA A 199 4.78 -13.53 -17.85
N ALA A 200 3.53 -13.24 -17.49
CA ALA A 200 2.45 -12.88 -18.42
C ALA A 200 2.28 -11.36 -18.63
N VAL A 201 3.02 -10.53 -17.89
CA VAL A 201 2.93 -9.06 -17.93
C VAL A 201 4.31 -8.42 -18.01
N ASP A 202 4.39 -7.23 -18.63
CA ASP A 202 5.65 -6.51 -18.79
C ASP A 202 5.91 -5.48 -17.68
N LYS A 203 4.88 -5.05 -16.98
CA LYS A 203 4.99 -4.07 -15.89
C LYS A 203 5.43 -4.70 -14.57
N PRO A 204 6.07 -3.92 -13.68
CA PRO A 204 6.39 -4.37 -12.34
C PRO A 204 5.16 -4.91 -11.61
N VAL A 205 5.30 -6.07 -10.98
CA VAL A 205 4.23 -6.69 -10.19
C VAL A 205 4.46 -6.43 -8.71
N ASN A 206 3.41 -5.96 -8.02
CA ASN A 206 3.33 -5.92 -6.57
C ASN A 206 2.64 -7.18 -6.04
N VAL A 207 3.14 -7.69 -4.92
CA VAL A 207 2.41 -8.67 -4.09
C VAL A 207 2.31 -8.16 -2.66
N VAL A 208 1.33 -8.65 -1.91
CA VAL A 208 1.18 -8.33 -0.48
C VAL A 208 1.53 -9.54 0.36
N MET A 209 2.36 -9.32 1.38
CA MET A 209 2.73 -10.35 2.37
C MET A 209 2.22 -9.97 3.78
N GLY A 210 2.15 -10.98 4.67
CA GLY A 210 1.66 -10.77 6.04
C GLY A 210 0.14 -10.69 6.17
N LEU A 211 -0.60 -10.84 5.10
CA LEU A 211 -2.02 -11.19 5.14
C LEU A 211 -2.17 -12.65 5.56
N GLN A 212 -2.91 -13.49 5.32
CA GLN A 212 -2.94 -14.87 5.81
C GLN A 212 -2.19 -15.81 4.84
N ASN A 213 -1.85 -16.97 5.27
CA ASN A 213 -1.48 -18.19 4.54
C ASN A 213 -0.16 -18.19 3.75
N ALA A 214 0.27 -17.14 3.09
CA ALA A 214 1.54 -17.14 2.36
C ALA A 214 2.65 -16.44 3.18
N LEU A 215 3.71 -17.17 3.48
CA LEU A 215 4.89 -16.69 4.23
C LEU A 215 6.15 -16.82 3.37
N PHE A 216 6.13 -16.20 2.19
CA PHE A 216 7.29 -16.22 1.30
C PHE A 216 8.32 -15.16 1.73
N SER A 217 9.58 -15.51 1.59
CA SER A 217 10.67 -14.55 1.77
C SER A 217 10.78 -13.59 0.57
N VAL A 218 11.42 -12.45 0.80
CA VAL A 218 11.74 -11.49 -0.27
C VAL A 218 12.51 -12.16 -1.41
N ALA A 219 13.45 -13.06 -1.08
CA ALA A 219 14.25 -13.79 -2.07
C ALA A 219 13.40 -14.72 -2.95
N GLN A 220 12.48 -15.49 -2.35
CA GLN A 220 11.56 -16.35 -3.10
C GLN A 220 10.64 -15.56 -4.03
N LEU A 221 10.14 -14.39 -3.58
CA LEU A 221 9.29 -13.53 -4.39
C LEU A 221 10.09 -12.88 -5.54
N ALA A 222 11.32 -12.45 -5.28
CA ALA A 222 12.21 -11.92 -6.33
C ALA A 222 12.52 -12.98 -7.40
N GLU A 223 12.78 -14.23 -6.99
CA GLU A 223 13.07 -15.34 -7.91
C GLU A 223 11.91 -15.63 -8.88
N VAL A 224 10.67 -15.40 -8.48
CA VAL A 224 9.48 -15.60 -9.33
C VAL A 224 9.09 -14.34 -10.12
N GLY A 225 9.87 -13.26 -10.05
CA GLY A 225 9.68 -12.07 -10.87
C GLY A 225 8.94 -10.91 -10.18
N VAL A 226 8.64 -11.02 -8.89
CA VAL A 226 8.01 -9.92 -8.14
C VAL A 226 8.99 -8.77 -7.99
N LYS A 227 8.50 -7.55 -8.25
CA LYS A 227 9.30 -6.33 -8.14
C LYS A 227 9.06 -5.58 -6.83
N ARG A 228 7.82 -5.51 -6.38
CA ARG A 228 7.41 -4.76 -5.19
C ARG A 228 6.65 -5.66 -4.23
N ILE A 229 6.95 -5.53 -2.94
CA ILE A 229 6.30 -6.30 -1.89
C ILE A 229 5.73 -5.31 -0.88
N SER A 230 4.41 -5.27 -0.74
CA SER A 230 3.73 -4.52 0.31
C SER A 230 3.31 -5.44 1.46
N VAL A 231 2.88 -4.86 2.58
CA VAL A 231 2.46 -5.63 3.76
C VAL A 231 1.02 -5.35 4.18
N GLY A 232 0.35 -4.40 3.52
CA GLY A 232 -1.03 -4.00 3.84
C GLY A 232 -1.20 -3.65 5.32
N GLY A 233 -2.31 -4.02 5.90
CA GLY A 233 -2.61 -3.79 7.32
C GLY A 233 -1.84 -4.68 8.30
N SER A 234 -0.90 -5.54 7.87
CA SER A 234 -0.28 -6.54 8.74
C SER A 234 0.58 -5.93 9.85
N PHE A 235 1.32 -4.85 9.58
CA PHE A 235 2.12 -4.19 10.60
C PHE A 235 1.25 -3.48 11.65
N ALA A 236 0.14 -2.83 11.25
CA ALA A 236 -0.84 -2.29 12.20
C ALA A 236 -1.43 -3.41 13.07
N ARG A 237 -1.83 -4.53 12.47
CA ARG A 237 -2.34 -5.70 13.21
C ARG A 237 -1.30 -6.30 14.16
N ALA A 238 -0.03 -6.33 13.78
CA ALA A 238 1.05 -6.78 14.65
C ALA A 238 1.21 -5.86 15.87
N ALA A 239 1.15 -4.53 15.68
CA ALA A 239 1.20 -3.55 16.74
C ALA A 239 -0.01 -3.67 17.69
N TYR A 240 -1.23 -3.77 17.15
CA TYR A 240 -2.43 -4.00 17.96
C TYR A 240 -2.41 -5.36 18.67
N GLY A 241 -1.84 -6.38 18.06
CA GLY A 241 -1.62 -7.67 18.71
C GLY A 241 -0.70 -7.57 19.93
N ALA A 242 0.34 -6.75 19.86
CA ALA A 242 1.21 -6.47 21.01
C ALA A 242 0.44 -5.73 22.12
N LEU A 243 -0.34 -4.71 21.76
CA LEU A 243 -1.20 -3.98 22.70
C LEU A 243 -2.21 -4.92 23.41
N ILE A 244 -2.87 -5.79 22.65
CA ILE A 244 -3.83 -6.74 23.21
C ILE A 244 -3.14 -7.68 24.22
N ARG A 245 -1.99 -8.25 23.86
CA ARG A 245 -1.23 -9.13 24.77
C ARG A 245 -0.82 -8.41 26.05
N ALA A 246 -0.33 -7.18 25.95
CA ALA A 246 0.05 -6.36 27.11
C ALA A 246 -1.17 -6.06 28.02
N ALA A 247 -2.29 -5.65 27.42
CA ALA A 247 -3.53 -5.38 28.17
C ALA A 247 -4.09 -6.63 28.84
N THR A 248 -4.08 -7.78 28.14
CA THR A 248 -4.53 -9.07 28.68
C THR A 248 -3.68 -9.49 29.89
N GLU A 249 -2.35 -9.37 29.81
CA GLU A 249 -1.45 -9.67 30.95
C GLU A 249 -1.87 -8.86 32.20
N VAL A 250 -2.09 -7.57 32.03
CA VAL A 250 -2.48 -6.70 33.16
C VAL A 250 -3.83 -7.11 33.76
N ILE A 251 -4.83 -7.38 32.92
CA ILE A 251 -6.18 -7.73 33.38
C ILE A 251 -6.22 -9.11 34.03
N GLU A 252 -5.54 -10.10 33.45
CA GLU A 252 -5.64 -11.51 33.93
C GLU A 252 -4.67 -11.81 35.07
N HIS A 253 -3.49 -11.20 35.07
CA HIS A 253 -2.41 -11.54 35.98
C HIS A 253 -1.98 -10.43 36.91
N GLY A 254 -2.39 -9.16 36.64
CA GLY A 254 -1.97 -8.01 37.43
C GLY A 254 -0.46 -7.75 37.36
N THR A 255 0.23 -8.19 36.29
CA THR A 255 1.65 -8.03 36.07
C THR A 255 1.94 -7.08 34.92
N PHE A 256 3.17 -6.60 34.82
CA PHE A 256 3.61 -5.62 33.84
C PHE A 256 4.90 -6.10 33.14
N THR A 257 5.02 -7.42 32.91
CA THR A 257 6.25 -8.00 32.33
C THR A 257 6.42 -7.65 30.85
N TYR A 258 5.31 -7.30 30.16
CA TYR A 258 5.34 -6.77 28.79
C TYR A 258 6.27 -5.57 28.60
N ALA A 259 6.51 -4.80 29.68
CA ALA A 259 7.38 -3.64 29.62
C ALA A 259 8.85 -3.98 29.26
N ARG A 260 9.24 -5.26 29.36
CA ARG A 260 10.59 -5.72 28.91
C ARG A 260 10.74 -5.70 27.39
N ASP A 261 9.63 -5.83 26.67
CA ASP A 261 9.60 -5.84 25.19
C ASP A 261 9.20 -4.46 24.63
N ALA A 262 8.80 -3.51 25.52
CA ALA A 262 8.47 -2.16 25.11
C ALA A 262 9.72 -1.37 24.71
N ILE A 263 9.60 -0.57 23.65
CA ILE A 263 10.68 0.34 23.24
C ILE A 263 10.94 1.35 24.39
N PRO A 264 12.18 1.53 24.83
CA PRO A 264 12.51 2.55 25.85
C PRO A 264 12.01 3.94 25.46
N ASP A 265 11.50 4.70 26.43
CA ASP A 265 10.93 6.05 26.19
C ASP A 265 11.94 6.99 25.49
N HIS A 266 13.21 6.95 25.91
CA HIS A 266 14.28 7.73 25.29
C HIS A 266 14.42 7.39 23.79
N ASP A 267 14.37 6.10 23.43
CA ASP A 267 14.62 5.65 22.05
C ASP A 267 13.47 6.04 21.13
N ILE A 268 12.22 5.85 21.56
CA ILE A 268 11.07 6.26 20.77
C ILE A 268 11.00 7.78 20.60
N ASN A 269 11.29 8.57 21.66
CA ASN A 269 11.37 10.02 21.58
C ASN A 269 12.47 10.46 20.60
N GLN A 270 13.64 9.79 20.63
CA GLN A 270 14.72 10.08 19.70
C GLN A 270 14.31 9.78 18.25
N MET A 271 13.57 8.69 17.99
CA MET A 271 13.03 8.39 16.66
C MET A 271 12.08 9.50 16.16
N MET A 272 11.27 10.06 17.05
CA MET A 272 10.31 11.12 16.68
C MET A 272 10.96 12.50 16.52
N SER A 273 12.24 12.69 16.91
CA SER A 273 12.91 13.99 16.83
C SER A 273 13.23 14.40 15.39
N ALA A 274 13.06 15.70 15.08
CA ALA A 274 13.35 16.27 13.78
C ALA A 274 14.86 16.26 13.42
N GLU A 275 15.74 16.25 14.42
CA GLU A 275 17.20 16.30 14.23
C GLU A 275 17.76 15.07 13.51
N LYS A 276 17.25 13.88 13.82
CA LYS A 276 17.65 12.64 13.12
C LYS A 276 17.15 12.55 11.69
N ARG A 277 16.06 13.25 11.35
CA ARG A 277 15.54 13.30 9.97
C ARG A 277 16.48 14.10 9.05
N ALA A 278 17.10 15.14 9.56
CA ALA A 278 18.01 16.00 8.80
C ALA A 278 19.40 15.39 8.54
N SER A 279 19.82 14.36 9.27
CA SER A 279 21.15 13.75 9.15
C SER A 279 21.24 12.61 8.11
N ARG A 280 20.11 12.21 7.52
CA ARG A 280 20.05 11.16 6.49
C ARG A 280 19.74 11.68 5.07
N THR A 281 19.49 12.98 4.91
CA THR A 281 19.39 13.70 3.63
C THR A 281 20.71 14.36 3.27
#